data_1086a1e0bd9b3b4e4c07ecace3133f3f
#
_entry.id   1086a1e0bd9b3b4e4c07ecace3133f3f
#
_cell.length_a   1.000
_cell.length_b   1.000
_cell.length_c   1.000
_cell.angle_alpha   90.00
_cell.angle_beta   90.00
_cell.angle_gamma   90.00
#
_symmetry.space_group_name_H-M   'P 1'
#
loop_
_entity.id
_entity.type
_entity.pdbx_description
1 polymer ?
#
loop_
_entity_poly.entity_id
_entity_poly.type
_entity_poly.pdbx_seq_one_letter_code
_entity_poly.pdbx_strand_id
1 'polypeptide(L)'
;MSQTYVIPDIHGRHDLLNEALAEIAARGDAGVIVTIGDYVDKGPDSKQVIDRLLSGVEGSRLVALKGNHDAMMVEALRDPSKLAAWIAKGGDAALASYGGNPADVPEDHIAWLDRLRLMHVDTHRIYVHAGVDPDVALDRQSEATLLWKRYPKGFPGGYGDRHVVHGHDNFPEGPLLYEGRTNLDTLAWRTGRLTIGVFDDDRPGGPVDLIVIRGSPAER
;
A
#
# COMPACT_ATOMS: atom_id res chain seq x y z
N MET A 1 -15.29 -12.69 15.61
CA MET A 1 -14.09 -13.08 14.84
C MET A 1 -13.34 -11.81 14.52
N SER A 2 -12.05 -11.76 14.82
CA SER A 2 -11.23 -10.58 14.47
C SER A 2 -10.91 -10.62 12.99
N GLN A 3 -10.91 -9.45 12.33
CA GLN A 3 -10.61 -9.33 10.91
C GLN A 3 -9.49 -8.31 10.68
N THR A 4 -8.64 -8.64 9.72
CA THR A 4 -7.64 -7.72 9.17
C THR A 4 -8.08 -7.25 7.79
N TYR A 5 -8.15 -5.94 7.62
CA TYR A 5 -8.45 -5.29 6.34
C TYR A 5 -7.17 -4.79 5.70
N VAL A 6 -6.95 -5.12 4.43
CA VAL A 6 -5.73 -4.72 3.72
C VAL A 6 -6.06 -3.78 2.57
N ILE A 7 -5.53 -2.56 2.65
CA ILE A 7 -5.67 -1.51 1.64
C ILE A 7 -4.37 -1.47 0.83
N PRO A 8 -4.42 -1.72 -0.50
CA PRO A 8 -3.23 -1.67 -1.36
C PRO A 8 -2.86 -0.24 -1.78
N ASP A 9 -2.06 -0.13 -2.82
CA ASP A 9 -1.53 1.06 -3.45
C ASP A 9 -2.61 2.15 -3.65
N ILE A 10 -2.45 3.28 -2.96
CA ILE A 10 -3.43 4.38 -2.91
C ILE A 10 -3.09 5.46 -3.93
N HIS A 11 -1.81 5.80 -4.05
CA HIS A 11 -1.30 6.77 -5.01
C HIS A 11 -2.13 8.05 -5.08
N GLY A 12 -2.17 8.82 -3.98
CA GLY A 12 -2.84 10.11 -3.93
C GLY A 12 -4.37 10.08 -4.14
N ARG A 13 -5.01 8.92 -4.06
CA ARG A 13 -6.47 8.79 -4.15
C ARG A 13 -7.11 8.88 -2.77
N HIS A 14 -7.07 10.09 -2.22
CA HIS A 14 -7.69 10.41 -0.93
C HIS A 14 -9.20 10.15 -0.90
N ASP A 15 -9.89 10.37 -2.03
CA ASP A 15 -11.29 10.04 -2.23
C ASP A 15 -11.57 8.55 -1.96
N LEU A 16 -10.82 7.67 -2.64
CA LEU A 16 -10.99 6.22 -2.49
C LEU A 16 -10.58 5.72 -1.09
N LEU A 17 -9.53 6.32 -0.50
CA LEU A 17 -9.10 5.98 0.86
C LEU A 17 -10.20 6.30 1.89
N ASN A 18 -10.83 7.47 1.81
CA ASN A 18 -11.87 7.85 2.75
C ASN A 18 -13.11 6.95 2.63
N GLU A 19 -13.54 6.63 1.42
CA GLU A 19 -14.63 5.67 1.20
C GLU A 19 -14.27 4.28 1.75
N ALA A 20 -13.02 3.81 1.51
CA ALA A 20 -12.54 2.55 2.04
C ALA A 20 -12.61 2.48 3.57
N LEU A 21 -12.11 3.52 4.23
CA LEU A 21 -12.13 3.60 5.69
C LEU A 21 -13.55 3.72 6.26
N ALA A 22 -14.45 4.43 5.56
CA ALA A 22 -15.86 4.53 5.95
C ALA A 22 -16.58 3.17 5.83
N GLU A 23 -16.34 2.44 4.73
CA GLU A 23 -16.92 1.11 4.52
C GLU A 23 -16.40 0.09 5.56
N ILE A 24 -15.10 0.12 5.88
CA ILE A 24 -14.52 -0.71 6.94
C ILE A 24 -15.16 -0.38 8.29
N ALA A 25 -15.29 0.91 8.63
CA ALA A 25 -15.90 1.33 9.89
C ALA A 25 -17.37 0.90 10.00
N ALA A 26 -18.12 0.94 8.89
CA ALA A 26 -19.53 0.52 8.86
C ALA A 26 -19.72 -0.98 9.14
N ARG A 27 -18.70 -1.81 8.93
CA ARG A 27 -18.73 -3.24 9.26
C ARG A 27 -18.60 -3.52 10.77
N GLY A 28 -18.06 -2.58 11.53
CA GLY A 28 -18.10 -2.59 13.00
C GLY A 28 -17.13 -3.55 13.71
N ASP A 29 -16.27 -4.27 12.98
CA ASP A 29 -15.39 -5.32 13.51
C ASP A 29 -13.90 -5.16 13.09
N ALA A 30 -13.51 -3.98 12.65
CA ALA A 30 -12.13 -3.72 12.19
C ALA A 30 -11.14 -3.77 13.35
N GLY A 31 -10.53 -4.94 13.59
CA GLY A 31 -9.44 -5.09 14.54
C GLY A 31 -8.15 -4.45 14.06
N VAL A 32 -7.73 -4.78 12.84
CA VAL A 32 -6.49 -4.29 12.22
C VAL A 32 -6.76 -3.81 10.79
N ILE A 33 -6.23 -2.64 10.46
CA ILE A 33 -6.15 -2.14 9.08
C ILE A 33 -4.66 -2.11 8.69
N VAL A 34 -4.29 -2.84 7.65
CA VAL A 34 -2.94 -2.82 7.09
C VAL A 34 -2.98 -2.06 5.76
N THR A 35 -2.19 -0.99 5.63
CA THR A 35 -1.95 -0.32 4.34
C THR A 35 -0.58 -0.71 3.84
N ILE A 36 -0.47 -1.18 2.59
CA ILE A 36 0.75 -1.84 2.10
C ILE A 36 1.66 -0.95 1.25
N GLY A 37 1.58 0.37 1.46
CA GLY A 37 2.49 1.34 0.83
C GLY A 37 1.93 2.02 -0.42
N ASP A 38 2.80 2.78 -1.07
CA ASP A 38 2.51 3.61 -2.25
C ASP A 38 1.34 4.58 -2.00
N TYR A 39 1.53 5.44 -0.99
CA TYR A 39 0.56 6.48 -0.63
C TYR A 39 0.63 7.68 -1.56
N VAL A 40 1.81 7.95 -2.08
CA VAL A 40 2.15 9.16 -2.85
C VAL A 40 2.26 8.88 -4.35
N ASP A 41 2.42 9.96 -5.11
CA ASP A 41 2.61 9.98 -6.56
C ASP A 41 1.37 9.64 -7.39
N LYS A 42 1.40 10.02 -8.66
CA LYS A 42 0.42 9.70 -9.72
C LYS A 42 -0.95 10.34 -9.54
N GLY A 43 -1.60 10.18 -8.39
CA GLY A 43 -2.89 10.81 -8.09
C GLY A 43 -2.73 12.18 -7.44
N PRO A 44 -3.81 12.96 -7.35
CA PRO A 44 -3.73 14.39 -7.05
C PRO A 44 -3.53 14.74 -5.58
N ASP A 45 -3.85 13.86 -4.62
CA ASP A 45 -4.05 14.21 -3.21
C ASP A 45 -3.08 13.49 -2.27
N SER A 46 -1.79 13.36 -2.66
CA SER A 46 -0.77 12.67 -1.84
C SER A 46 -0.65 13.26 -0.43
N LYS A 47 -0.68 14.59 -0.31
CA LYS A 47 -0.66 15.28 0.99
C LYS A 47 -1.82 14.84 1.86
N GLN A 48 -3.04 14.86 1.33
CA GLN A 48 -4.25 14.55 2.07
C GLN A 48 -4.31 13.07 2.47
N VAL A 49 -3.74 12.18 1.63
CA VAL A 49 -3.59 10.75 1.99
C VAL A 49 -2.70 10.61 3.22
N ILE A 50 -1.55 11.28 3.25
CA ILE A 50 -0.65 11.23 4.41
C ILE A 50 -1.30 11.86 5.65
N ASP A 51 -1.92 13.06 5.52
CA ASP A 51 -2.66 13.71 6.60
C ASP A 51 -3.70 12.74 7.21
N ARG A 52 -4.44 12.04 6.35
CA ARG A 52 -5.49 11.11 6.77
C ARG A 52 -4.93 9.89 7.52
N LEU A 53 -3.83 9.32 7.06
CA LEU A 53 -3.20 8.16 7.71
C LEU A 53 -2.51 8.56 9.02
N LEU A 54 -1.89 9.73 9.09
CA LEU A 54 -1.31 10.28 10.32
C LEU A 54 -2.35 10.50 11.42
N SER A 55 -3.58 10.88 11.06
CA SER A 55 -4.67 11.05 12.03
C SER A 55 -5.14 9.74 12.67
N GLY A 56 -4.69 8.59 12.13
CA GLY A 56 -5.12 7.27 12.58
C GLY A 56 -6.54 6.91 12.16
N VAL A 57 -7.01 5.76 12.61
CA VAL A 57 -8.37 5.26 12.36
C VAL A 57 -9.00 4.93 13.71
N GLU A 58 -10.05 5.65 14.07
CA GLU A 58 -10.75 5.44 15.34
C GLU A 58 -11.29 4.01 15.44
N GLY A 59 -11.11 3.38 16.60
CA GLY A 59 -11.58 2.03 16.86
C GLY A 59 -10.77 0.90 16.19
N SER A 60 -9.72 1.23 15.41
CA SER A 60 -8.91 0.25 14.69
C SER A 60 -7.41 0.47 14.92
N ARG A 61 -6.65 -0.60 14.89
CA ARG A 61 -5.19 -0.53 14.86
C ARG A 61 -4.70 -0.38 13.41
N LEU A 62 -4.16 0.79 13.07
CA LEU A 62 -3.52 1.02 11.77
C LEU A 62 -2.06 0.51 11.77
N VAL A 63 -1.73 -0.29 10.75
CA VAL A 63 -0.37 -0.74 10.43
C VAL A 63 -0.03 -0.24 9.03
N ALA A 64 0.74 0.84 8.93
CA ALA A 64 1.17 1.39 7.65
C ALA A 64 2.54 0.81 7.25
N LEU A 65 2.67 0.33 6.01
CA LEU A 65 3.91 -0.18 5.44
C LEU A 65 4.46 0.79 4.40
N LYS A 66 5.75 0.70 4.10
CA LYS A 66 6.42 1.51 3.09
C LYS A 66 6.26 0.89 1.71
N GLY A 67 5.89 1.70 0.71
CA GLY A 67 5.97 1.38 -0.70
C GLY A 67 7.24 1.94 -1.35
N ASN A 68 7.52 1.54 -2.58
CA ASN A 68 8.69 2.03 -3.30
C ASN A 68 8.54 3.51 -3.71
N HIS A 69 7.34 3.99 -3.99
CA HIS A 69 7.09 5.42 -4.26
C HIS A 69 7.30 6.27 -3.01
N ASP A 70 6.90 5.78 -1.83
CA ASP A 70 7.14 6.44 -0.56
C ASP A 70 8.66 6.58 -0.28
N ALA A 71 9.43 5.51 -0.53
CA ALA A 71 10.88 5.54 -0.41
C ALA A 71 11.53 6.51 -1.40
N MET A 72 11.09 6.52 -2.68
CA MET A 72 11.60 7.45 -3.69
C MET A 72 11.33 8.91 -3.33
N MET A 73 10.16 9.25 -2.79
CA MET A 73 9.85 10.60 -2.32
C MET A 73 10.80 11.03 -1.21
N VAL A 74 10.99 10.20 -0.18
CA VAL A 74 11.92 10.48 0.93
C VAL A 74 13.34 10.70 0.42
N GLU A 75 13.83 9.80 -0.45
CA GLU A 75 15.17 9.93 -1.03
C GLU A 75 15.33 11.23 -1.85
N ALA A 76 14.34 11.56 -2.69
CA ALA A 76 14.39 12.75 -3.55
C ALA A 76 14.36 14.05 -2.77
N LEU A 77 13.61 14.10 -1.66
CA LEU A 77 13.54 15.29 -0.79
C LEU A 77 14.80 15.47 0.07
N ARG A 78 15.53 14.38 0.35
CA ARG A 78 16.82 14.42 1.07
C ARG A 78 18.02 14.59 0.17
N ASP A 79 17.96 14.10 -1.08
CA ASP A 79 19.01 14.21 -2.07
C ASP A 79 18.47 14.82 -3.38
N PRO A 80 18.71 16.12 -3.61
CA PRO A 80 18.23 16.82 -4.81
C PRO A 80 18.66 16.19 -6.13
N SER A 81 19.72 15.39 -6.17
CA SER A 81 20.18 14.69 -7.38
C SER A 81 19.18 13.63 -7.84
N LYS A 82 18.31 13.13 -6.96
CA LYS A 82 17.27 12.13 -7.21
C LYS A 82 15.93 12.72 -7.61
N LEU A 83 15.75 14.04 -7.46
CA LEU A 83 14.48 14.72 -7.67
C LEU A 83 13.90 14.49 -9.07
N ALA A 84 14.72 14.65 -10.11
CA ALA A 84 14.26 14.48 -11.49
C ALA A 84 13.81 13.04 -11.79
N ALA A 85 14.49 12.05 -11.23
CA ALA A 85 14.13 10.64 -11.38
C ALA A 85 12.80 10.29 -10.68
N TRP A 86 12.54 10.86 -9.51
CA TRP A 86 11.28 10.69 -8.80
C TRP A 86 10.12 11.40 -9.52
N ILE A 87 10.31 12.65 -9.97
CA ILE A 87 9.31 13.38 -10.76
C ILE A 87 8.89 12.58 -11.98
N ALA A 88 9.85 11.98 -12.71
CA ALA A 88 9.56 11.14 -13.88
C ALA A 88 8.76 9.85 -13.57
N LYS A 89 8.59 9.51 -12.29
CA LYS A 89 7.79 8.37 -11.82
C LYS A 89 6.40 8.77 -11.29
N GLY A 90 6.03 10.05 -11.42
CA GLY A 90 4.74 10.59 -10.96
C GLY A 90 4.83 11.43 -9.69
N GLY A 91 6.04 11.75 -9.23
CA GLY A 91 6.29 12.63 -8.09
C GLY A 91 5.86 14.09 -8.31
N ASP A 92 5.70 14.51 -9.57
CA ASP A 92 5.13 15.81 -9.94
C ASP A 92 3.71 16.00 -9.37
N ALA A 93 2.87 14.97 -9.43
CA ALA A 93 1.53 15.00 -8.85
C ALA A 93 1.60 15.09 -7.30
N ALA A 94 2.52 14.35 -6.67
CA ALA A 94 2.74 14.47 -5.24
C ALA A 94 3.16 15.90 -4.86
N LEU A 95 4.17 16.47 -5.52
CA LEU A 95 4.61 17.84 -5.27
C LEU A 95 3.49 18.86 -5.48
N ALA A 96 2.68 18.69 -6.52
CA ALA A 96 1.54 19.58 -6.78
C ALA A 96 0.56 19.61 -5.59
N SER A 97 0.34 18.48 -4.90
CA SER A 97 -0.51 18.40 -3.70
C SER A 97 0.04 19.20 -2.51
N TYR A 98 1.35 19.51 -2.51
CA TYR A 98 2.04 20.34 -1.51
C TYR A 98 2.28 21.78 -1.95
N GLY A 99 1.79 22.19 -3.12
CA GLY A 99 2.00 23.54 -3.65
C GLY A 99 3.11 23.64 -4.71
N GLY A 100 3.73 22.52 -5.07
CA GLY A 100 4.67 22.41 -6.21
C GLY A 100 6.14 22.60 -5.88
N ASN A 101 6.50 22.97 -4.63
CA ASN A 101 7.88 23.15 -4.21
C ASN A 101 8.29 22.03 -3.23
N PRO A 102 9.43 21.32 -3.45
CA PRO A 102 9.94 20.34 -2.51
C PRO A 102 10.12 20.86 -1.07
N ALA A 103 10.43 22.14 -0.91
CA ALA A 103 10.59 22.78 0.41
C ALA A 103 9.27 22.97 1.17
N ASP A 104 8.13 22.86 0.50
CA ASP A 104 6.80 22.98 1.12
C ASP A 104 6.29 21.66 1.70
N VAL A 105 7.01 20.55 1.49
CA VAL A 105 6.66 19.27 2.08
C VAL A 105 7.02 19.28 3.57
N PRO A 106 6.04 19.08 4.48
CA PRO A 106 6.29 19.09 5.91
C PRO A 106 7.26 17.98 6.35
N GLU A 107 8.21 18.32 7.24
CA GLU A 107 9.21 17.37 7.74
C GLU A 107 8.58 16.17 8.48
N ASP A 108 7.44 16.36 9.14
CA ASP A 108 6.72 15.28 9.81
C ASP A 108 6.15 14.25 8.82
N HIS A 109 5.74 14.67 7.61
CA HIS A 109 5.35 13.76 6.53
C HIS A 109 6.55 12.95 6.03
N ILE A 110 7.68 13.62 5.77
CA ILE A 110 8.92 12.96 5.33
C ILE A 110 9.38 11.95 6.39
N ALA A 111 9.41 12.38 7.65
CA ALA A 111 9.82 11.55 8.76
C ALA A 111 8.85 10.39 9.03
N TRP A 112 7.54 10.55 8.77
CA TRP A 112 6.58 9.47 8.87
C TRP A 112 6.83 8.42 7.79
N LEU A 113 6.94 8.81 6.51
CA LEU A 113 7.24 7.92 5.40
C LEU A 113 8.56 7.18 5.61
N ASP A 114 9.59 7.87 6.11
CA ASP A 114 10.90 7.28 6.36
C ASP A 114 10.89 6.18 7.43
N ARG A 115 10.05 6.32 8.47
CA ARG A 115 9.94 5.37 9.58
C ARG A 115 8.97 4.23 9.33
N LEU A 116 8.29 4.19 8.19
CA LEU A 116 7.37 3.11 7.86
C LEU A 116 8.09 1.76 7.84
N ARG A 117 7.39 0.73 8.30
CA ARG A 117 7.89 -0.65 8.27
C ARG A 117 7.86 -1.18 6.83
N LEU A 118 8.80 -2.06 6.51
CA LEU A 118 8.86 -2.72 5.20
C LEU A 118 7.89 -3.91 5.09
N MET A 119 7.56 -4.54 6.21
CA MET A 119 6.59 -5.64 6.28
C MET A 119 5.92 -5.73 7.66
N HIS A 120 4.79 -6.41 7.68
CA HIS A 120 4.10 -6.86 8.89
C HIS A 120 3.83 -8.36 8.78
N VAL A 121 3.96 -9.08 9.89
CA VAL A 121 3.75 -10.54 9.94
C VAL A 121 2.81 -10.86 11.08
N ASP A 122 1.77 -11.64 10.79
CA ASP A 122 0.91 -12.27 11.78
C ASP A 122 1.12 -13.80 11.81
N THR A 123 0.22 -14.52 12.45
CA THR A 123 0.29 -15.98 12.58
C THR A 123 0.24 -16.68 11.21
N HIS A 124 -0.56 -16.17 10.28
CA HIS A 124 -0.92 -16.83 9.01
C HIS A 124 -0.37 -16.12 7.77
N ARG A 125 0.03 -14.83 7.90
CA ARG A 125 0.30 -13.98 6.74
C ARG A 125 1.53 -13.11 6.88
N ILE A 126 2.05 -12.74 5.73
CA ILE A 126 3.07 -11.70 5.56
C ILE A 126 2.44 -10.62 4.69
N TYR A 127 2.37 -9.40 5.22
CA TYR A 127 1.93 -8.22 4.51
C TYR A 127 3.17 -7.42 4.09
N VAL A 128 3.28 -7.11 2.82
CA VAL A 128 4.45 -6.46 2.25
C VAL A 128 4.03 -5.68 1.01
N HIS A 129 4.79 -4.63 0.65
CA HIS A 129 4.43 -3.86 -0.54
C HIS A 129 4.55 -4.69 -1.82
N ALA A 130 5.73 -5.23 -2.13
CA ALA A 130 5.97 -5.92 -3.40
C ALA A 130 6.08 -7.45 -3.27
N GLY A 131 6.83 -7.96 -2.31
CA GLY A 131 6.96 -9.39 -2.12
C GLY A 131 8.12 -9.80 -1.24
N VAL A 132 8.26 -11.11 -1.04
CA VAL A 132 9.36 -11.73 -0.26
C VAL A 132 10.10 -12.75 -1.10
N ASP A 133 11.37 -12.98 -0.78
CA ASP A 133 12.15 -14.08 -1.35
C ASP A 133 11.93 -15.33 -0.48
N PRO A 134 11.35 -16.41 -1.00
CA PRO A 134 11.05 -17.61 -0.22
C PRO A 134 12.31 -18.35 0.28
N ASP A 135 13.46 -18.11 -0.34
CA ASP A 135 14.73 -18.77 0.00
C ASP A 135 15.56 -17.98 1.03
N VAL A 136 15.07 -16.79 1.43
CA VAL A 136 15.75 -15.91 2.39
C VAL A 136 14.92 -15.76 3.65
N ALA A 137 15.54 -15.89 4.82
CA ALA A 137 14.85 -15.71 6.11
C ALA A 137 14.21 -14.30 6.21
N LEU A 138 13.04 -14.18 6.88
CA LEU A 138 12.27 -12.95 6.93
C LEU A 138 13.04 -11.76 7.52
N ASP A 139 13.87 -12.01 8.51
CA ASP A 139 14.74 -11.02 9.15
C ASP A 139 15.96 -10.61 8.29
N ARG A 140 16.19 -11.29 7.17
CA ARG A 140 17.27 -11.04 6.21
C ARG A 140 16.79 -10.61 4.83
N GLN A 141 15.49 -10.39 4.66
CA GLN A 141 14.94 -9.87 3.41
C GLN A 141 15.55 -8.50 3.10
N SER A 142 15.98 -8.29 1.86
CA SER A 142 16.48 -6.98 1.45
C SER A 142 15.35 -5.99 1.23
N GLU A 143 15.59 -4.71 1.49
CA GLU A 143 14.63 -3.64 1.17
C GLU A 143 14.27 -3.66 -0.31
N ALA A 144 15.24 -3.89 -1.20
CA ALA A 144 15.01 -4.02 -2.63
C ALA A 144 14.01 -5.14 -2.97
N THR A 145 14.08 -6.28 -2.27
CA THR A 145 13.10 -7.36 -2.44
C THR A 145 11.73 -6.91 -1.98
N LEU A 146 11.64 -6.37 -0.76
CA LEU A 146 10.36 -6.01 -0.14
C LEU A 146 9.62 -4.89 -0.90
N LEU A 147 10.35 -3.97 -1.55
CA LEU A 147 9.79 -2.81 -2.25
C LEU A 147 9.68 -2.96 -3.77
N TRP A 148 10.40 -3.90 -4.41
CA TRP A 148 10.51 -3.93 -5.87
C TRP A 148 10.32 -5.31 -6.50
N LYS A 149 10.16 -6.36 -5.71
CA LYS A 149 9.99 -7.72 -6.25
C LYS A 149 8.76 -7.80 -7.15
N ARG A 150 8.94 -8.46 -8.30
CA ARG A 150 7.83 -8.87 -9.17
C ARG A 150 7.79 -10.37 -9.26
N TYR A 151 6.60 -10.93 -9.06
CA TYR A 151 6.42 -12.37 -9.18
C TYR A 151 6.23 -12.78 -10.64
N PRO A 152 6.80 -13.90 -11.07
CA PRO A 152 6.50 -14.47 -12.37
C PRO A 152 4.99 -14.69 -12.54
N LYS A 153 4.47 -14.51 -13.77
CA LYS A 153 3.05 -14.73 -14.06
C LYS A 153 2.65 -16.18 -13.68
N GLY A 154 1.57 -16.30 -12.91
CA GLY A 154 1.06 -17.59 -12.45
C GLY A 154 1.82 -18.21 -11.28
N PHE A 155 2.88 -17.57 -10.76
CA PHE A 155 3.56 -18.08 -9.59
C PHE A 155 2.62 -18.06 -8.37
N PRO A 156 2.36 -19.21 -7.72
CA PRO A 156 1.35 -19.30 -6.65
C PRO A 156 1.77 -18.55 -5.38
N GLY A 157 3.06 -18.29 -5.19
CA GLY A 157 3.58 -17.54 -4.06
C GLY A 157 3.62 -18.32 -2.77
N GLY A 158 3.62 -17.58 -1.66
CA GLY A 158 3.73 -18.10 -0.31
C GLY A 158 5.13 -18.00 0.25
N TYR A 159 5.23 -18.16 1.57
CA TYR A 159 6.48 -18.24 2.30
C TYR A 159 6.33 -19.31 3.39
N GLY A 160 6.78 -20.52 3.10
CA GLY A 160 6.46 -21.68 3.93
C GLY A 160 4.95 -21.90 3.95
N ASP A 161 4.37 -21.94 5.14
CA ASP A 161 2.93 -22.06 5.40
C ASP A 161 2.18 -20.71 5.46
N ARG A 162 2.89 -19.59 5.31
CA ARG A 162 2.32 -18.23 5.35
C ARG A 162 1.90 -17.73 3.98
N HIS A 163 0.72 -17.17 3.93
CA HIS A 163 0.19 -16.49 2.75
C HIS A 163 0.78 -15.07 2.64
N VAL A 164 1.21 -14.67 1.42
CA VAL A 164 1.79 -13.35 1.17
C VAL A 164 0.71 -12.42 0.61
N VAL A 165 0.47 -11.29 1.27
CA VAL A 165 -0.46 -10.25 0.81
C VAL A 165 0.36 -9.04 0.35
N HIS A 166 0.17 -8.64 -0.92
CA HIS A 166 0.98 -7.59 -1.53
C HIS A 166 0.21 -6.74 -2.55
N GLY A 167 0.82 -5.64 -3.00
CA GLY A 167 0.41 -4.77 -4.09
C GLY A 167 1.46 -4.70 -5.19
N HIS A 168 1.85 -3.49 -5.62
CA HIS A 168 2.95 -3.16 -6.52
C HIS A 168 2.85 -3.71 -7.95
N ASP A 169 2.36 -4.93 -8.12
CA ASP A 169 2.19 -5.56 -9.44
C ASP A 169 0.85 -5.14 -10.04
N ASN A 170 0.84 -4.03 -10.74
CA ASN A 170 -0.35 -3.42 -11.34
C ASN A 170 -1.15 -4.44 -12.19
N PHE A 171 -2.36 -4.76 -11.73
CA PHE A 171 -3.26 -5.64 -12.48
C PHE A 171 -4.68 -5.06 -12.52
N PRO A 172 -5.01 -4.23 -13.52
CA PRO A 172 -6.29 -3.52 -13.60
C PRO A 172 -7.52 -4.43 -13.53
N GLU A 173 -7.41 -5.67 -13.99
CA GLU A 173 -8.49 -6.67 -13.97
C GLU A 173 -8.56 -7.44 -12.64
N GLY A 174 -7.56 -7.23 -11.73
CA GLY A 174 -7.44 -7.92 -10.46
C GLY A 174 -8.61 -7.74 -9.49
N PRO A 175 -8.46 -8.22 -8.26
CA PRO A 175 -7.20 -8.72 -7.65
C PRO A 175 -6.78 -10.08 -8.19
N LEU A 176 -5.50 -10.46 -7.96
CA LEU A 176 -5.00 -11.79 -8.27
C LEU A 176 -4.95 -12.63 -7.00
N LEU A 177 -5.76 -13.67 -6.96
CA LEU A 177 -5.88 -14.58 -5.83
C LEU A 177 -5.21 -15.91 -6.20
N TYR A 178 -4.08 -16.20 -5.57
CA TYR A 178 -3.35 -17.46 -5.72
C TYR A 178 -3.37 -18.24 -4.41
N GLU A 179 -2.99 -19.50 -4.44
CA GLU A 179 -2.99 -20.36 -3.26
C GLU A 179 -2.12 -19.80 -2.11
N GLY A 180 -0.91 -19.36 -2.40
CA GLY A 180 0.04 -18.85 -1.39
C GLY A 180 0.19 -17.33 -1.37
N ARG A 181 -0.46 -16.57 -2.26
CA ARG A 181 -0.38 -15.11 -2.27
C ARG A 181 -1.61 -14.42 -2.85
N THR A 182 -1.79 -13.18 -2.45
CA THR A 182 -2.81 -12.28 -2.99
C THR A 182 -2.16 -10.97 -3.41
N ASN A 183 -2.37 -10.57 -4.68
CA ASN A 183 -2.07 -9.23 -5.16
C ASN A 183 -3.35 -8.40 -5.21
N LEU A 184 -3.43 -7.35 -4.41
CA LEU A 184 -4.60 -6.47 -4.31
C LEU A 184 -4.53 -5.24 -5.21
N ASP A 185 -3.36 -4.93 -5.83
CA ASP A 185 -3.19 -3.73 -6.64
C ASP A 185 -3.98 -3.79 -7.95
N THR A 186 -5.08 -3.04 -7.97
CA THR A 186 -5.95 -2.87 -9.14
C THR A 186 -5.73 -1.56 -9.87
N LEU A 187 -4.54 -0.94 -9.68
CA LEU A 187 -4.16 0.33 -10.31
C LEU A 187 -5.15 1.45 -10.00
N ALA A 188 -5.47 1.62 -8.71
CA ALA A 188 -6.56 2.46 -8.21
C ALA A 188 -6.49 3.91 -8.72
N TRP A 189 -5.28 4.49 -8.77
CA TRP A 189 -5.07 5.85 -9.25
C TRP A 189 -5.55 6.07 -10.69
N ARG A 190 -5.48 5.04 -11.54
CA ARG A 190 -5.86 5.09 -12.96
C ARG A 190 -7.26 4.56 -13.22
N THR A 191 -7.61 3.43 -12.60
CA THR A 191 -8.88 2.73 -12.84
C THR A 191 -10.05 3.33 -12.05
N GLY A 192 -9.78 4.11 -10.99
CA GLY A 192 -10.77 4.51 -10.02
C GLY A 192 -11.28 3.35 -9.15
N ARG A 193 -10.59 2.20 -9.15
CA ARG A 193 -10.99 1.01 -8.40
C ARG A 193 -9.96 0.62 -7.36
N LEU A 194 -10.29 0.76 -6.09
CA LEU A 194 -9.50 0.31 -4.97
C LEU A 194 -10.11 -0.97 -4.40
N THR A 195 -9.33 -2.06 -4.35
CA THR A 195 -9.80 -3.36 -3.87
C THR A 195 -9.15 -3.70 -2.53
N ILE A 196 -9.95 -3.84 -1.49
CA ILE A 196 -9.52 -4.14 -0.12
C ILE A 196 -9.71 -5.63 0.12
N GLY A 197 -8.69 -6.30 0.65
CA GLY A 197 -8.80 -7.68 1.11
C GLY A 197 -9.29 -7.75 2.54
N VAL A 198 -10.24 -8.62 2.83
CA VAL A 198 -10.71 -8.91 4.20
C VAL A 198 -10.21 -10.29 4.60
N PHE A 199 -9.48 -10.38 5.68
CA PHE A 199 -8.86 -11.62 6.15
C PHE A 199 -9.38 -11.98 7.54
N ASP A 200 -9.72 -13.24 7.72
CA ASP A 200 -10.08 -13.82 9.01
C ASP A 200 -8.78 -14.15 9.78
N ASP A 201 -8.60 -13.57 10.97
CA ASP A 201 -7.36 -13.70 11.75
C ASP A 201 -7.18 -15.12 12.35
N ASP A 202 -8.27 -15.89 12.44
CA ASP A 202 -8.26 -17.26 12.96
C ASP A 202 -8.03 -18.32 11.86
N ARG A 203 -7.96 -17.91 10.58
CA ARG A 203 -7.87 -18.82 9.42
C ARG A 203 -6.69 -18.50 8.53
N PRO A 204 -5.90 -19.51 8.11
CA PRO A 204 -4.83 -19.32 7.12
C PRO A 204 -5.37 -19.03 5.72
N GLY A 205 -4.47 -18.56 4.83
CA GLY A 205 -4.73 -18.38 3.41
C GLY A 205 -5.19 -16.99 3.01
N GLY A 206 -5.77 -16.90 1.82
CA GLY A 206 -6.19 -15.66 1.16
C GLY A 206 -7.38 -14.96 1.82
N PRO A 207 -7.87 -13.87 1.19
CA PRO A 207 -8.99 -13.11 1.73
C PRO A 207 -10.29 -13.93 1.77
N VAL A 208 -11.08 -13.74 2.82
CA VAL A 208 -12.41 -14.35 2.96
C VAL A 208 -13.49 -13.51 2.30
N ASP A 209 -13.22 -12.21 2.07
CA ASP A 209 -14.09 -11.27 1.36
C ASP A 209 -13.25 -10.18 0.68
N LEU A 210 -13.85 -9.48 -0.26
CA LEU A 210 -13.27 -8.34 -0.97
C LEU A 210 -14.24 -7.17 -0.94
N ILE A 211 -13.72 -5.99 -0.57
CA ILE A 211 -14.45 -4.73 -0.68
C ILE A 211 -13.91 -3.98 -1.89
N VAL A 212 -14.79 -3.55 -2.78
CA VAL A 212 -14.40 -2.81 -3.98
C VAL A 212 -14.98 -1.40 -3.93
N ILE A 213 -14.10 -0.43 -3.72
CA ILE A 213 -14.44 1.00 -3.79
C ILE A 213 -14.30 1.47 -5.24
N ARG A 214 -15.22 2.30 -5.69
CA ARG A 214 -15.26 2.84 -7.05
C ARG A 214 -15.41 4.35 -7.04
N GLY A 215 -14.42 5.03 -7.61
CA GLY A 215 -14.45 6.45 -7.89
C GLY A 215 -14.22 6.72 -9.39
N SER A 216 -14.03 7.98 -9.74
CA SER A 216 -13.73 8.36 -11.12
C SER A 216 -12.36 7.83 -11.55
N PRO A 217 -12.22 7.22 -12.74
CA PRO A 217 -10.90 6.94 -13.32
C PRO A 217 -10.12 8.24 -13.53
N ALA A 218 -8.77 8.15 -13.57
CA ALA A 218 -7.98 9.30 -13.98
C ALA A 218 -8.33 9.71 -15.43
N GLU A 219 -8.44 10.99 -15.67
CA GLU A 219 -8.54 11.53 -17.04
C GLU A 219 -7.26 11.15 -17.80
N ARG A 220 -7.40 10.79 -19.08
CA ARG A 220 -6.30 10.36 -19.96
C ARG A 220 -5.46 11.54 -20.41
#